data_36b6556136e58acdfbbb13c114b46c68
#
_entry.id   36b6556136e58acdfbbb13c114b46c68
#
_cell.length_a   1.000
_cell.length_b   1.000
_cell.length_c   1.000
_cell.angle_alpha   90.00
_cell.angle_beta   90.00
_cell.angle_gamma   90.00
#
_symmetry.space_group_name_H-M   'P 1'
#
loop_
_entity.id
_entity.type
_entity.pdbx_description
1 polymer ?
#
loop_
_entity_poly.entity_id
_entity_poly.type
_entity_poly.pdbx_seq_one_letter_code
_entity_poly.pdbx_strand_id
1 'polypeptide(L)'
;EDCLDLPPKTYTKRIVHLTEEQKVLYGELKRNAITNLQGEYMTVNNVITEIIRLHQITAGFFKGESGIIKDLDNDKMRILLEIIEESEQKTIIWANWIYNIEQITLMIQQKFGPSSVVNFYGAINSENRSEAIRRFQNDPECRFFVANPSTGGYGLTLTKATCVIYYSNSFDAEHRLQSEERAHRIGQDKKVTYID
;
A
#
# COMPACT_ATOMS: atom_id res chain seq x y z
N GLU A 1 5.58 -32.45 -16.59
CA GLU A 1 5.71 -31.20 -15.75
C GLU A 1 5.12 -30.07 -16.59
N ASP A 2 3.83 -29.79 -16.39
CA ASP A 2 3.17 -28.67 -17.06
C ASP A 2 3.74 -27.38 -16.44
N CYS A 3 4.75 -26.80 -17.12
CA CYS A 3 5.19 -25.44 -16.81
C CYS A 3 4.03 -24.49 -17.11
N LEU A 4 3.47 -23.89 -16.07
CA LEU A 4 2.49 -22.82 -16.21
C LEU A 4 3.16 -21.64 -16.92
N ASP A 5 2.78 -21.40 -18.16
CA ASP A 5 3.24 -20.28 -18.97
C ASP A 5 2.44 -19.04 -18.55
N LEU A 6 2.89 -18.37 -17.47
CA LEU A 6 2.29 -17.13 -17.02
C LEU A 6 2.88 -15.94 -17.80
N PRO A 7 2.08 -14.93 -18.11
CA PRO A 7 2.57 -13.71 -18.76
C PRO A 7 3.69 -13.02 -17.96
N PRO A 8 4.59 -12.27 -18.60
CA PRO A 8 5.73 -11.67 -17.91
C PRO A 8 5.33 -10.63 -16.88
N LYS A 9 6.10 -10.56 -15.78
CA LYS A 9 6.08 -9.45 -14.82
C LYS A 9 6.99 -8.31 -15.30
N THR A 10 6.56 -7.08 -15.10
CA THR A 10 7.41 -5.89 -15.32
C THR A 10 7.46 -5.07 -14.04
N TYR A 11 8.64 -4.61 -13.70
CA TYR A 11 8.88 -3.79 -12.51
C TYR A 11 9.34 -2.41 -12.91
N THR A 12 8.72 -1.39 -12.34
CA THR A 12 9.10 0.02 -12.49
C THR A 12 9.16 0.70 -11.13
N LYS A 13 9.81 1.87 -11.07
CA LYS A 13 9.92 2.66 -9.84
C LYS A 13 9.52 4.09 -10.09
N ARG A 14 8.82 4.70 -9.13
CA ARG A 14 8.54 6.12 -9.06
C ARG A 14 9.19 6.70 -7.80
N ILE A 15 10.23 7.50 -7.98
CA ILE A 15 10.94 8.10 -6.85
C ILE A 15 10.15 9.31 -6.37
N VAL A 16 9.78 9.28 -5.10
CA VAL A 16 9.08 10.38 -4.43
C VAL A 16 10.00 10.95 -3.36
N HIS A 17 10.28 12.24 -3.43
CA HIS A 17 11.08 12.92 -2.42
C HIS A 17 10.23 13.31 -1.23
N LEU A 18 10.83 13.27 -0.03
CA LEU A 18 10.18 13.80 1.17
C LEU A 18 10.02 15.32 1.05
N THR A 19 8.89 15.84 1.51
CA THR A 19 8.69 17.29 1.68
C THR A 19 9.60 17.83 2.77
N GLU A 20 9.73 19.15 2.86
CA GLU A 20 10.56 19.77 3.91
C GLU A 20 10.03 19.44 5.33
N GLU A 21 8.72 19.44 5.54
CA GLU A 21 8.11 19.02 6.80
C GLU A 21 8.51 17.58 7.16
N GLN A 22 8.36 16.66 6.21
CA GLN A 22 8.75 15.27 6.42
C GLN A 22 10.24 15.10 6.70
N LYS A 23 11.13 15.83 6.00
CA LYS A 23 12.58 15.78 6.21
C LYS A 23 12.97 16.23 7.63
N VAL A 24 12.37 17.32 8.11
CA VAL A 24 12.61 17.83 9.46
C VAL A 24 12.20 16.79 10.49
N LEU A 25 10.95 16.32 10.45
CA LEU A 25 10.43 15.34 11.41
C LEU A 25 11.20 14.02 11.37
N TYR A 26 11.51 13.53 10.19
CA TYR A 26 12.29 12.31 9.99
C TYR A 26 13.70 12.46 10.58
N GLY A 27 14.36 13.60 10.33
CA GLY A 27 15.71 13.88 10.82
C GLY A 27 15.77 14.03 12.34
N GLU A 28 14.77 14.66 12.95
CA GLU A 28 14.66 14.79 14.41
C GLU A 28 14.47 13.45 15.07
N LEU A 29 13.52 12.65 14.59
CA LEU A 29 13.23 11.34 15.13
C LEU A 29 14.45 10.40 15.00
N LYS A 30 15.11 10.40 13.84
CA LYS A 30 16.32 9.61 13.61
C LYS A 30 17.46 10.00 14.56
N ARG A 31 17.67 11.30 14.79
CA ARG A 31 18.70 11.78 15.73
C ARG A 31 18.41 11.34 17.16
N ASN A 32 17.16 11.47 17.61
CA ASN A 32 16.74 11.05 18.94
C ASN A 32 16.92 9.53 19.13
N ALA A 33 16.54 8.73 18.13
CA ALA A 33 16.75 7.29 18.16
C ALA A 33 18.25 6.91 18.27
N ILE A 34 19.15 7.57 17.52
CA ILE A 34 20.60 7.34 17.59
C ILE A 34 21.15 7.75 18.95
N THR A 35 20.76 8.91 19.49
CA THR A 35 21.20 9.39 20.79
C THR A 35 20.82 8.42 21.91
N ASN A 36 19.59 7.91 21.88
CA ASN A 36 19.13 6.93 22.85
C ASN A 36 19.89 5.60 22.75
N LEU A 37 20.23 5.13 21.54
CA LEU A 37 21.05 3.94 21.35
C LEU A 37 22.45 4.08 21.92
N GLN A 38 23.09 5.23 21.76
CA GLN A 38 24.42 5.52 22.33
C GLN A 38 24.42 5.65 23.84
N GLY A 39 23.29 6.02 24.44
CA GLY A 39 23.11 6.14 25.88
C GLY A 39 22.67 4.85 26.60
N GLU A 40 22.63 3.70 25.91
CA GLU A 40 22.22 2.36 26.43
C GLU A 40 20.79 2.29 27.00
N TYR A 41 19.93 3.28 26.75
CA TYR A 41 18.58 3.35 27.32
C TYR A 41 17.46 2.81 26.41
N MET A 42 17.79 2.23 25.23
CA MET A 42 16.76 1.71 24.33
C MET A 42 16.51 0.22 24.52
N THR A 43 15.27 -0.09 24.86
CA THR A 43 14.76 -1.47 24.72
C THR A 43 14.46 -1.78 23.24
N VAL A 44 14.43 -3.06 22.86
CA VAL A 44 14.04 -3.50 21.50
C VAL A 44 12.68 -2.91 21.08
N ASN A 45 11.74 -2.81 22.01
CA ASN A 45 10.42 -2.23 21.75
C ASN A 45 10.50 -0.76 21.34
N ASN A 46 11.41 0.01 21.93
CA ASN A 46 11.61 1.42 21.57
C ASN A 46 12.17 1.56 20.15
N VAL A 47 13.12 0.70 19.77
CA VAL A 47 13.70 0.69 18.41
C VAL A 47 12.62 0.39 17.36
N ILE A 48 11.81 -0.63 17.60
CA ILE A 48 10.70 -1.00 16.70
C ILE A 48 9.71 0.17 16.58
N THR A 49 9.36 0.81 17.68
CA THR A 49 8.46 1.96 17.69
C THR A 49 9.00 3.11 16.83
N GLU A 50 10.30 3.42 16.95
CA GLU A 50 10.91 4.48 16.15
C GLU A 50 10.93 4.15 14.64
N ILE A 51 11.22 2.90 14.29
CA ILE A 51 11.15 2.44 12.89
C ILE A 51 9.73 2.58 12.33
N ILE A 52 8.72 2.21 13.11
CA ILE A 52 7.31 2.36 12.74
C ILE A 52 6.97 3.83 12.51
N ARG A 53 7.39 4.74 13.40
CA ARG A 53 7.15 6.18 13.27
C ARG A 53 7.85 6.78 12.04
N LEU A 54 9.10 6.39 11.78
CA LEU A 54 9.82 6.80 10.55
C LEU A 54 9.07 6.35 9.30
N HIS A 55 8.55 5.12 9.31
CA HIS A 55 7.74 4.61 8.20
C HIS A 55 6.42 5.38 8.03
N GLN A 56 5.75 5.75 9.11
CA GLN A 56 4.54 6.58 9.05
C GLN A 56 4.83 7.96 8.43
N ILE A 57 5.92 8.62 8.85
CA ILE A 57 6.32 9.92 8.27
C ILE A 57 6.52 9.80 6.76
N THR A 58 7.21 8.76 6.29
CA THR A 58 7.41 8.53 4.84
C THR A 58 6.11 8.18 4.12
N ALA A 59 5.10 7.68 4.84
CA ALA A 59 3.78 7.37 4.31
C ALA A 59 2.82 8.58 4.33
N GLY A 60 3.26 9.75 4.85
CA GLY A 60 2.51 11.00 4.83
C GLY A 60 1.64 11.25 6.07
N PHE A 61 1.93 10.61 7.20
CA PHE A 61 1.24 10.89 8.45
C PHE A 61 2.11 10.56 9.66
N PHE A 62 1.69 11.01 10.82
CA PHE A 62 2.31 10.68 12.09
C PHE A 62 1.24 10.37 13.14
N LYS A 63 1.38 9.26 13.84
CA LYS A 63 0.51 8.91 14.97
C LYS A 63 1.27 9.08 16.28
N GLY A 64 0.87 10.08 17.07
CA GLY A 64 1.43 10.34 18.39
C GLY A 64 1.04 9.30 19.44
N GLU A 65 1.61 9.41 20.64
CA GLU A 65 1.29 8.53 21.79
C GLU A 65 -0.16 8.65 22.24
N SER A 66 -0.77 9.80 22.07
CA SER A 66 -2.20 10.03 22.32
C SER A 66 -3.14 9.30 21.36
N GLY A 67 -2.58 8.64 20.32
CA GLY A 67 -3.35 8.01 19.26
C GLY A 67 -3.88 8.99 18.19
N ILE A 68 -3.66 10.29 18.36
CA ILE A 68 -4.06 11.32 17.38
C ILE A 68 -3.17 11.19 16.16
N ILE A 69 -3.81 11.15 14.99
CA ILE A 69 -3.12 11.14 13.70
C ILE A 69 -3.01 12.59 13.22
N LYS A 70 -1.79 12.99 12.88
CA LYS A 70 -1.48 14.24 12.17
C LYS A 70 -1.17 13.89 10.72
N ASP A 71 -1.92 14.48 9.80
CA ASP A 71 -1.62 14.40 8.37
C ASP A 71 -0.40 15.25 8.04
N LEU A 72 0.46 14.73 7.16
CA LEU A 72 1.66 15.41 6.70
C LEU A 72 1.54 15.61 5.19
N ASP A 73 1.86 16.81 4.74
CA ASP A 73 1.97 17.05 3.31
C ASP A 73 2.98 16.08 2.68
N ASN A 74 2.54 15.39 1.61
CA ASN A 74 3.39 14.40 0.95
C ASN A 74 3.04 14.28 -0.54
N ASP A 75 4.07 14.14 -1.36
CA ASP A 75 3.93 14.00 -2.80
C ASP A 75 3.44 12.60 -3.26
N LYS A 76 3.45 11.60 -2.38
CA LYS A 76 3.06 10.24 -2.76
C LYS A 76 1.61 10.15 -3.24
N MET A 77 0.70 10.88 -2.57
CA MET A 77 -0.72 10.87 -2.94
C MET A 77 -0.93 11.51 -4.32
N ARG A 78 -0.24 12.62 -4.60
CA ARG A 78 -0.28 13.30 -5.89
C ARG A 78 0.27 12.40 -7.01
N ILE A 79 1.44 11.78 -6.79
CA ILE A 79 2.08 10.89 -7.76
C ILE A 79 1.24 9.62 -7.98
N LEU A 80 0.62 9.06 -6.91
CA LEU A 80 -0.32 7.95 -7.05
C LEU A 80 -1.49 8.34 -7.96
N LEU A 81 -2.07 9.52 -7.76
CA LEU A 81 -3.17 10.02 -8.58
C LEU A 81 -2.76 10.14 -10.05
N GLU A 82 -1.60 10.72 -10.33
CA GLU A 82 -1.03 10.84 -11.68
C GLU A 82 -0.91 9.45 -12.35
N ILE A 83 -0.34 8.46 -11.66
CA ILE A 83 -0.17 7.09 -12.18
C ILE A 83 -1.52 6.46 -12.54
N ILE A 84 -2.53 6.58 -11.67
CA ILE A 84 -3.84 5.95 -11.91
C ILE A 84 -4.71 6.70 -12.92
N GLU A 85 -4.45 7.99 -13.16
CA GLU A 85 -5.08 8.78 -14.23
C GLU A 85 -4.52 8.41 -15.62
N GLU A 86 -3.21 8.10 -15.70
CA GLU A 86 -2.55 7.70 -16.95
C GLU A 86 -3.00 6.32 -17.47
N SER A 87 -3.68 5.52 -16.66
CA SER A 87 -4.02 4.13 -16.98
C SER A 87 -5.49 3.82 -16.76
N GLU A 88 -6.13 3.16 -17.73
CA GLU A 88 -7.50 2.63 -17.59
C GLU A 88 -7.54 1.21 -17.00
N GLN A 89 -6.40 0.66 -16.61
CA GLN A 89 -6.28 -0.72 -16.14
C GLN A 89 -6.89 -0.93 -14.76
N LYS A 90 -7.39 -2.13 -14.49
CA LYS A 90 -7.71 -2.54 -13.12
C LYS A 90 -6.43 -2.62 -12.32
N THR A 91 -6.40 -1.88 -11.21
CA THR A 91 -5.20 -1.62 -10.42
C THR A 91 -5.38 -2.06 -8.98
N ILE A 92 -4.43 -2.82 -8.46
CA ILE A 92 -4.28 -3.08 -7.03
C ILE A 92 -3.34 -2.03 -6.44
N ILE A 93 -3.72 -1.44 -5.31
CA ILE A 93 -2.89 -0.50 -4.57
C ILE A 93 -2.66 -1.07 -3.17
N TRP A 94 -1.42 -1.46 -2.91
CA TRP A 94 -1.01 -1.97 -1.62
C TRP A 94 -0.52 -0.84 -0.72
N ALA A 95 -1.13 -0.70 0.46
CA ALA A 95 -0.72 0.25 1.49
C ALA A 95 -0.64 -0.44 2.85
N ASN A 96 0.47 -0.23 3.56
CA ASN A 96 0.74 -0.90 4.83
C ASN A 96 -0.15 -0.41 5.99
N TRP A 97 -0.66 0.82 5.92
CA TRP A 97 -1.42 1.46 6.97
C TRP A 97 -2.89 1.63 6.61
N ILE A 98 -3.79 1.28 7.53
CA ILE A 98 -5.26 1.47 7.33
C ILE A 98 -5.57 2.93 7.03
N TYR A 99 -4.92 3.87 7.73
CA TYR A 99 -5.07 5.30 7.46
C TYR A 99 -4.83 5.64 5.98
N ASN A 100 -3.73 5.16 5.38
CA ASN A 100 -3.47 5.40 3.97
C ASN A 100 -4.50 4.71 3.06
N ILE A 101 -4.97 3.49 3.41
CA ILE A 101 -6.01 2.80 2.64
C ILE A 101 -7.28 3.65 2.58
N GLU A 102 -7.69 4.22 3.71
CA GLU A 102 -8.87 5.07 3.80
C GLU A 102 -8.70 6.38 3.01
N GLN A 103 -7.53 7.06 3.14
CA GLN A 103 -7.25 8.28 2.40
C GLN A 103 -7.18 8.05 0.88
N ILE A 104 -6.50 6.99 0.44
CA ILE A 104 -6.43 6.60 -0.97
C ILE A 104 -7.84 6.27 -1.51
N THR A 105 -8.63 5.52 -0.74
CA THR A 105 -10.00 5.18 -1.11
C THR A 105 -10.84 6.44 -1.30
N LEU A 106 -10.77 7.37 -0.36
CA LEU A 106 -11.51 8.63 -0.42
C LEU A 106 -11.10 9.48 -1.65
N MET A 107 -9.80 9.62 -1.89
CA MET A 107 -9.27 10.32 -3.06
C MET A 107 -9.79 9.72 -4.37
N ILE A 108 -9.77 8.39 -4.49
CA ILE A 108 -10.25 7.68 -5.68
C ILE A 108 -11.76 7.87 -5.85
N GLN A 109 -12.55 7.78 -4.78
CA GLN A 109 -13.99 8.01 -4.82
C GLN A 109 -14.35 9.42 -5.28
N GLN A 110 -13.61 10.42 -4.81
CA GLN A 110 -13.81 11.81 -5.22
C GLN A 110 -13.48 12.04 -6.71
N LYS A 111 -12.46 11.37 -7.22
CA LYS A 111 -11.97 11.58 -8.59
C LYS A 111 -12.71 10.74 -9.63
N PHE A 112 -12.99 9.47 -9.32
CA PHE A 112 -13.51 8.48 -10.27
C PHE A 112 -14.91 7.96 -9.92
N GLY A 113 -15.49 8.45 -8.83
CA GLY A 113 -16.81 8.04 -8.34
C GLY A 113 -16.75 6.91 -7.31
N PRO A 114 -17.79 6.78 -6.45
CA PRO A 114 -17.80 5.84 -5.33
C PRO A 114 -17.82 4.36 -5.75
N SER A 115 -18.31 4.04 -6.95
CA SER A 115 -18.32 2.66 -7.48
C SER A 115 -16.94 2.19 -7.95
N SER A 116 -15.99 3.11 -8.20
CA SER A 116 -14.70 2.83 -8.84
C SER A 116 -13.70 2.06 -7.96
N VAL A 117 -13.89 2.05 -6.65
CA VAL A 117 -12.92 1.50 -5.69
C VAL A 117 -13.58 0.62 -4.63
N VAL A 118 -12.85 -0.40 -4.23
CA VAL A 118 -13.11 -1.20 -3.03
C VAL A 118 -11.87 -1.23 -2.15
N ASN A 119 -12.07 -1.31 -0.83
CA ASN A 119 -10.98 -1.48 0.12
C ASN A 119 -11.02 -2.88 0.77
N PHE A 120 -9.84 -3.35 1.25
CA PHE A 120 -9.70 -4.67 1.84
C PHE A 120 -8.62 -4.65 2.92
N TYR A 121 -9.01 -4.77 4.19
CA TYR A 121 -8.12 -4.84 5.34
C TYR A 121 -8.76 -5.58 6.52
N GLY A 122 -7.97 -5.86 7.55
CA GLY A 122 -8.35 -6.78 8.63
C GLY A 122 -9.63 -6.45 9.39
N ALA A 123 -9.96 -5.17 9.55
CA ALA A 123 -11.17 -4.73 10.28
C ALA A 123 -12.48 -4.90 9.49
N ILE A 124 -12.41 -5.16 8.17
CA ILE A 124 -13.59 -5.38 7.32
C ILE A 124 -14.12 -6.80 7.58
N ASN A 125 -15.43 -6.95 7.77
CA ASN A 125 -16.06 -8.25 7.96
C ASN A 125 -15.95 -9.16 6.72
N SER A 126 -16.16 -10.48 6.89
CA SER A 126 -15.96 -11.47 5.82
C SER A 126 -16.89 -11.29 4.63
N GLU A 127 -18.12 -10.85 4.84
CA GLU A 127 -19.11 -10.60 3.78
C GLU A 127 -18.64 -9.46 2.87
N ASN A 128 -18.28 -8.33 3.46
CA ASN A 128 -17.78 -7.17 2.72
C ASN A 128 -16.46 -7.46 2.01
N ARG A 129 -15.60 -8.31 2.59
CA ARG A 129 -14.37 -8.78 1.91
C ARG A 129 -14.69 -9.60 0.66
N SER A 130 -15.61 -10.55 0.75
CA SER A 130 -16.05 -11.37 -0.38
C SER A 130 -16.67 -10.51 -1.47
N GLU A 131 -17.49 -9.54 -1.09
CA GLU A 131 -18.11 -8.59 -2.02
C GLU A 131 -17.08 -7.67 -2.68
N ALA A 132 -16.06 -7.20 -1.96
CA ALA A 132 -14.98 -6.39 -2.53
C ALA A 132 -14.21 -7.15 -3.62
N ILE A 133 -13.89 -8.43 -3.38
CA ILE A 133 -13.25 -9.29 -4.38
C ILE A 133 -14.16 -9.49 -5.59
N ARG A 134 -15.43 -9.84 -5.36
CA ARG A 134 -16.42 -10.07 -6.42
C ARG A 134 -16.58 -8.84 -7.31
N ARG A 135 -16.73 -7.65 -6.70
CA ARG A 135 -16.84 -6.37 -7.43
C ARG A 135 -15.60 -6.09 -8.25
N PHE A 136 -14.41 -6.17 -7.62
CA PHE A 136 -13.17 -5.90 -8.35
C PHE A 136 -12.97 -6.85 -9.53
N GLN A 137 -13.31 -8.13 -9.40
CA GLN A 137 -13.15 -9.11 -10.47
C GLN A 137 -14.18 -8.95 -11.60
N ASN A 138 -15.46 -8.64 -11.28
CA ASN A 138 -16.56 -8.79 -12.23
C ASN A 138 -17.22 -7.47 -12.65
N ASP A 139 -17.10 -6.41 -11.85
CA ASP A 139 -17.69 -5.10 -12.13
C ASP A 139 -16.71 -4.23 -12.93
N PRO A 140 -17.02 -3.84 -14.18
CA PRO A 140 -16.16 -2.99 -14.99
C PRO A 140 -15.94 -1.59 -14.37
N GLU A 141 -16.91 -1.06 -13.64
CA GLU A 141 -16.81 0.24 -12.97
C GLU A 141 -15.82 0.21 -11.79
N CYS A 142 -15.64 -0.96 -11.15
CA CYS A 142 -14.74 -1.13 -10.01
C CYS A 142 -13.31 -1.34 -10.52
N ARG A 143 -12.56 -0.24 -10.70
CA ARG A 143 -11.19 -0.25 -11.25
C ARG A 143 -10.11 -0.46 -10.20
N PHE A 144 -10.35 -0.08 -8.95
CA PHE A 144 -9.31 -0.02 -7.92
C PHE A 144 -9.61 -0.93 -6.74
N PHE A 145 -8.57 -1.65 -6.31
CA PHE A 145 -8.57 -2.50 -5.12
C PHE A 145 -7.49 -2.01 -4.16
N VAL A 146 -7.87 -1.34 -3.08
CA VAL A 146 -6.94 -0.77 -2.10
C VAL A 146 -6.88 -1.65 -0.87
N ALA A 147 -5.69 -2.19 -0.54
CA ALA A 147 -5.59 -3.21 0.49
C ALA A 147 -4.27 -3.19 1.26
N ASN A 148 -4.26 -3.89 2.41
CA ASN A 148 -3.05 -4.14 3.17
C ASN A 148 -2.39 -5.44 2.68
N PRO A 149 -1.06 -5.47 2.38
CA PRO A 149 -0.36 -6.66 1.93
C PRO A 149 -0.45 -7.84 2.91
N SER A 150 -0.47 -7.59 4.24
CA SER A 150 -0.58 -8.64 5.24
C SER A 150 -1.90 -9.41 5.18
N THR A 151 -2.95 -8.83 4.59
CA THR A 151 -4.22 -9.53 4.36
C THR A 151 -4.18 -10.44 3.14
N GLY A 152 -3.11 -10.38 2.35
CA GLY A 152 -2.86 -11.25 1.20
C GLY A 152 -2.78 -12.75 1.54
N GLY A 153 -2.55 -13.13 2.82
CA GLY A 153 -2.59 -14.52 3.30
C GLY A 153 -3.93 -15.24 3.13
N TYR A 154 -5.02 -14.52 2.82
CA TYR A 154 -6.37 -15.08 2.59
C TYR A 154 -6.59 -15.72 1.21
N GLY A 155 -5.55 -16.08 0.47
CA GLY A 155 -5.70 -16.78 -0.82
C GLY A 155 -6.41 -15.98 -1.90
N LEU A 156 -6.35 -14.66 -1.86
CA LEU A 156 -7.03 -13.77 -2.80
C LEU A 156 -6.65 -14.08 -4.26
N THR A 157 -7.62 -14.08 -5.15
CA THR A 157 -7.40 -14.15 -6.58
C THR A 157 -7.87 -12.84 -7.22
N LEU A 158 -6.92 -12.06 -7.75
CA LEU A 158 -7.16 -10.72 -8.30
C LEU A 158 -6.59 -10.60 -9.73
N THR A 159 -6.80 -11.65 -10.53
CA THR A 159 -6.23 -11.80 -11.89
C THR A 159 -6.78 -10.83 -12.93
N LYS A 160 -7.80 -10.05 -12.59
CA LYS A 160 -8.24 -8.95 -13.46
C LYS A 160 -7.34 -7.71 -13.38
N ALA A 161 -6.47 -7.64 -12.35
CA ALA A 161 -5.48 -6.58 -12.25
C ALA A 161 -4.31 -6.81 -13.20
N THR A 162 -3.93 -5.76 -13.91
CA THR A 162 -2.74 -5.73 -14.77
C THR A 162 -1.73 -4.65 -14.33
N CYS A 163 -2.10 -3.86 -13.32
CA CYS A 163 -1.25 -2.91 -12.63
C CYS A 163 -1.30 -3.15 -11.12
N VAL A 164 -0.14 -3.14 -10.47
CA VAL A 164 -0.01 -3.28 -9.02
C VAL A 164 0.91 -2.18 -8.52
N ILE A 165 0.41 -1.33 -7.62
CA ILE A 165 1.16 -0.20 -7.08
C ILE A 165 1.41 -0.45 -5.59
N TYR A 166 2.66 -0.30 -5.16
CA TYR A 166 3.04 -0.33 -3.76
C TYR A 166 3.21 1.09 -3.23
N TYR A 167 2.13 1.64 -2.67
CA TYR A 167 2.17 2.94 -2.00
C TYR A 167 3.08 2.92 -0.77
N SER A 168 3.07 1.82 -0.02
CA SER A 168 4.03 1.54 1.03
C SER A 168 4.22 0.05 1.21
N ASN A 169 5.45 -0.39 1.44
CA ASN A 169 5.79 -1.79 1.69
C ASN A 169 5.77 -2.11 3.18
N SER A 170 5.49 -3.36 3.52
CA SER A 170 5.77 -3.94 4.83
C SER A 170 7.28 -4.18 5.00
N PHE A 171 7.77 -4.30 6.23
CA PHE A 171 9.12 -4.80 6.52
C PHE A 171 9.23 -6.33 6.35
N ASP A 172 8.12 -7.01 6.13
CA ASP A 172 8.05 -8.45 5.89
C ASP A 172 8.07 -8.73 4.40
N ALA A 173 9.18 -9.36 3.94
CA ALA A 173 9.36 -9.71 2.53
C ALA A 173 8.35 -10.77 2.05
N GLU A 174 7.88 -11.63 2.95
CA GLU A 174 6.86 -12.63 2.62
C GLU A 174 5.55 -11.98 2.21
N HIS A 175 5.11 -10.94 2.94
CA HIS A 175 3.93 -10.15 2.55
C HIS A 175 4.07 -9.56 1.15
N ARG A 176 5.28 -9.10 0.78
CA ARG A 176 5.56 -8.59 -0.58
C ARG A 176 5.38 -9.68 -1.62
N LEU A 177 6.04 -10.82 -1.46
CA LEU A 177 5.98 -11.94 -2.39
C LEU A 177 4.56 -12.48 -2.54
N GLN A 178 3.87 -12.72 -1.43
CA GLN A 178 2.49 -13.18 -1.43
C GLN A 178 1.54 -12.20 -2.12
N SER A 179 1.72 -10.90 -1.92
CA SER A 179 0.86 -9.87 -2.54
C SER A 179 1.06 -9.78 -4.07
N GLU A 180 2.27 -10.01 -4.57
CA GLU A 180 2.53 -10.09 -6.01
C GLU A 180 1.78 -11.25 -6.66
N GLU A 181 1.73 -12.41 -6.00
CA GLU A 181 1.05 -13.61 -6.50
C GLU A 181 -0.49 -13.48 -6.54
N ARG A 182 -1.06 -12.40 -6.01
CA ARG A 182 -2.52 -12.18 -6.08
C ARG A 182 -2.98 -11.78 -7.48
N ALA A 183 -2.17 -11.02 -8.20
CA ALA A 183 -2.42 -10.63 -9.58
C ALA A 183 -1.78 -11.61 -10.59
N HIS A 184 -0.58 -12.11 -10.29
CA HIS A 184 0.19 -12.98 -11.17
C HIS A 184 0.10 -14.45 -10.76
N ARG A 185 -0.98 -15.09 -11.15
CA ARG A 185 -1.26 -16.50 -10.87
C ARG A 185 -2.11 -17.13 -11.97
N ILE A 186 -2.43 -18.41 -11.83
CA ILE A 186 -3.31 -19.15 -12.76
C ILE A 186 -4.58 -18.35 -13.04
N GLY A 187 -4.89 -18.13 -14.33
CA GLY A 187 -6.00 -17.30 -14.79
C GLY A 187 -5.62 -15.86 -15.11
N GLN A 188 -4.33 -15.49 -15.00
CA GLN A 188 -3.80 -14.25 -15.56
C GLN A 188 -3.36 -14.48 -17.00
N ASP A 189 -3.95 -13.77 -17.92
CA ASP A 189 -3.71 -13.84 -19.37
C ASP A 189 -2.96 -12.61 -19.91
N LYS A 190 -2.70 -11.64 -19.06
CA LYS A 190 -2.06 -10.36 -19.42
C LYS A 190 -0.80 -10.10 -18.61
N LYS A 191 0.11 -9.36 -19.21
CA LYS A 191 1.29 -8.82 -18.51
C LYS A 191 0.88 -8.00 -17.29
N VAL A 192 1.55 -8.21 -16.16
CA VAL A 192 1.33 -7.44 -14.92
C VAL A 192 2.50 -6.49 -14.68
N THR A 193 2.20 -5.21 -14.50
CA THR A 193 3.17 -4.19 -14.18
C THR A 193 3.13 -3.87 -12.69
N TYR A 194 4.27 -3.95 -12.03
CA TYR A 194 4.47 -3.60 -10.63
C TYR A 194 5.19 -2.25 -10.54
N ILE A 195 4.65 -1.34 -9.73
CA ILE A 195 5.18 0.01 -9.53
C ILE A 195 5.49 0.20 -8.05
N ASP A 196 6.78 0.49 -7.75
CA ASP A 196 7.28 0.82 -6.41
C ASP A 196 7.50 2.32 -6.25
#